data_586874c2d1ec73f005e81018fb592643
#
_entry.id   586874c2d1ec73f005e81018fb592643
#
_cell.length_a   1.000
_cell.length_b   1.000
_cell.length_c   1.000
_cell.angle_alpha   90.00
_cell.angle_beta   90.00
_cell.angle_gamma   90.00
#
_symmetry.space_group_name_H-M   'P 1'
#
loop_
_entity.id
_entity.type
_entity.pdbx_description
1 polymer ?
#
loop_
_entity_poly.entity_id
_entity_poly.type
_entity_poly.pdbx_seq_one_letter_code
_entity_poly.pdbx_strand_id
1 'polypeptide(L)'
;MSNVDAQHTEELGVETELEGTVVVPAVPTDSVAPLFTNPADWFVPPFPEKLEGLDVSAGFLADLALKTVPLDAECSTASIAHRMRLGMLITEALLQRLTHEKLIEIKGMVGLHNHRYAMLDHGWDALRRLMSFCSYAGPAPVSLKSYTEMITQQVRNRPPASRQALDQAMSNLILSDYAKEILGLVVGSGRSLFLTGPSGNGKTATARALVDALPGEIWIPYAIEVDGQVIRMFDTHSHLPVPHTNDDYDRRWVRIRPPLVVVGGELTLASLDLAYTETQRFYEAPLQVKSNGGVLLVDDLGRQRCSATELLNRWIVPLEYRIDYLTLSTGKKIQMPFEQIVVFATNLTEADLEDEAFMRRMGYRLHAEAPSAETYTEIFLRYARSRGIFADENLVMQLLRKYQTEGRIPKACDPRDLIDRAIDRCRLLRQPIKLTEQGLEVVWKGYFGLPHTDPKR
;
A
#
# COMPACT_ATOMS: atom_id res chain seq x y z
N MET A 1 -7.82 63.96 14.48
CA MET A 1 -7.46 64.15 13.08
C MET A 1 -6.56 63.04 12.67
N SER A 2 -7.16 62.21 12.00
CA SER A 2 -6.92 61.46 10.74
C SER A 2 -5.86 60.38 10.81
N ASN A 3 -6.36 59.17 10.76
CA ASN A 3 -6.37 58.20 9.65
C ASN A 3 -5.01 57.53 9.41
N VAL A 4 -4.98 56.23 9.68
CA VAL A 4 -5.23 55.03 8.86
C VAL A 4 -4.08 54.75 7.91
N ASP A 5 -3.47 53.61 8.06
CA ASP A 5 -3.51 52.59 7.02
C ASP A 5 -2.94 51.25 7.54
N ALA A 6 -3.75 50.22 7.39
CA ALA A 6 -3.36 48.84 7.59
C ALA A 6 -2.67 48.36 6.31
N GLN A 7 -1.48 47.80 6.43
CA GLN A 7 -0.86 47.02 5.37
C GLN A 7 -0.72 45.57 5.77
N HIS A 8 -1.35 44.71 4.97
CA HIS A 8 -1.21 43.26 4.90
C HIS A 8 0.26 42.88 4.69
N THR A 9 0.80 42.06 5.56
CA THR A 9 2.00 41.29 5.29
C THR A 9 1.56 39.86 4.93
N GLU A 10 1.64 39.55 3.64
CA GLU A 10 1.62 38.18 3.14
C GLU A 10 2.91 37.48 3.57
N GLU A 11 2.78 36.46 4.39
CA GLU A 11 3.87 35.49 4.64
C GLU A 11 4.00 34.58 3.42
N LEU A 12 5.09 34.73 2.70
CA LEU A 12 5.58 33.79 1.69
C LEU A 12 6.13 32.55 2.39
N GLY A 13 5.35 31.48 2.42
CA GLY A 13 5.82 30.16 2.76
C GLY A 13 6.71 29.60 1.67
N VAL A 14 7.99 29.44 1.95
CA VAL A 14 8.92 28.71 1.09
C VAL A 14 8.73 27.24 1.36
N GLU A 15 7.99 26.55 0.50
CA GLU A 15 7.96 25.10 0.42
C GLU A 15 9.24 24.61 -0.27
N THR A 16 10.06 23.90 0.48
CA THR A 16 11.20 23.14 -0.05
C THR A 16 10.66 21.90 -0.77
N GLU A 17 10.66 21.94 -2.08
CA GLU A 17 10.42 20.78 -2.92
C GLU A 17 11.50 19.72 -2.71
N LEU A 18 11.11 18.56 -2.19
CA LEU A 18 11.90 17.34 -2.26
C LEU A 18 11.68 16.71 -3.63
N GLU A 19 12.67 16.78 -4.47
CA GLU A 19 12.73 16.12 -5.78
C GLU A 19 12.62 14.59 -5.64
N GLY A 20 11.71 13.99 -6.42
CA GLY A 20 11.78 12.57 -6.75
C GLY A 20 10.52 11.72 -6.58
N THR A 21 9.36 12.30 -6.28
CA THR A 21 8.12 11.51 -6.26
C THR A 21 7.25 11.89 -7.46
N VAL A 22 7.13 10.99 -8.44
CA VAL A 22 6.15 11.12 -9.52
C VAL A 22 4.76 11.00 -8.90
N VAL A 23 4.17 12.14 -8.58
CA VAL A 23 2.75 12.21 -8.20
C VAL A 23 1.93 11.99 -9.45
N VAL A 24 1.40 10.77 -9.59
CA VAL A 24 0.32 10.51 -10.56
C VAL A 24 -0.88 11.32 -10.07
N PRO A 25 -1.45 12.24 -10.87
CA PRO A 25 -2.60 13.02 -10.44
C PRO A 25 -3.74 12.07 -10.05
N ALA A 26 -4.30 12.28 -8.86
CA ALA A 26 -5.48 11.58 -8.41
C ALA A 26 -6.59 11.77 -9.45
N VAL A 27 -7.06 10.67 -10.01
CA VAL A 27 -8.30 10.66 -10.81
C VAL A 27 -9.41 11.13 -9.86
N PRO A 28 -10.27 12.09 -10.28
CA PRO A 28 -11.39 12.50 -9.45
C PRO A 28 -12.19 11.26 -9.08
N THR A 29 -12.35 11.00 -7.79
CA THR A 29 -13.24 9.97 -7.27
C THR A 29 -14.67 10.44 -7.39
N ASP A 30 -15.18 10.54 -8.61
CA ASP A 30 -16.61 10.53 -8.82
C ASP A 30 -17.11 9.16 -8.41
N SER A 31 -18.01 9.16 -7.47
CA SER A 31 -18.62 8.04 -6.81
C SER A 31 -19.16 7.01 -7.82
N VAL A 32 -18.34 6.07 -8.22
CA VAL A 32 -18.83 4.81 -8.77
C VAL A 32 -19.39 4.05 -7.57
N ALA A 33 -20.71 3.98 -7.48
CA ALA A 33 -21.38 3.13 -6.51
C ALA A 33 -20.74 1.74 -6.59
N PRO A 34 -20.42 1.11 -5.46
CA PRO A 34 -19.79 -0.20 -5.45
C PRO A 34 -20.74 -1.17 -6.17
N LEU A 35 -20.31 -1.73 -7.29
CA LEU A 35 -21.02 -2.73 -8.07
C LEU A 35 -21.20 -4.07 -7.32
N PHE A 36 -20.77 -4.12 -6.08
CA PHE A 36 -20.83 -5.29 -5.22
C PHE A 36 -21.65 -4.96 -3.99
N THR A 37 -22.79 -5.64 -3.85
CA THR A 37 -23.40 -5.89 -2.54
C THR A 37 -22.34 -6.61 -1.71
N ASN A 38 -21.83 -5.91 -0.72
CA ASN A 38 -20.62 -6.18 0.02
C ASN A 38 -20.61 -7.59 0.63
N PRO A 39 -19.84 -8.56 0.11
CA PRO A 39 -19.65 -9.84 0.81
C PRO A 39 -18.77 -9.68 2.05
N ALA A 40 -18.31 -8.47 2.35
CA ALA A 40 -17.34 -8.20 3.40
C ALA A 40 -17.95 -8.26 4.83
N ASP A 41 -19.24 -8.38 4.97
CA ASP A 41 -19.88 -8.61 6.26
C ASP A 41 -19.75 -10.07 6.75
N TRP A 42 -19.11 -10.94 5.95
CA TRP A 42 -18.95 -12.35 6.30
C TRP A 42 -17.84 -12.62 7.35
N PHE A 43 -16.96 -11.66 7.58
CA PHE A 43 -15.94 -11.77 8.62
C PHE A 43 -15.71 -10.44 9.33
N VAL A 44 -16.43 -10.22 10.42
CA VAL A 44 -16.25 -9.06 11.29
C VAL A 44 -15.56 -9.54 12.57
N PRO A 45 -14.43 -8.94 13.00
CA PRO A 45 -13.79 -9.33 14.25
C PRO A 45 -14.76 -9.07 15.42
N PRO A 46 -15.08 -10.10 16.22
CA PRO A 46 -16.10 -9.98 17.26
C PRO A 46 -15.68 -8.99 18.34
N PHE A 47 -16.62 -8.16 18.79
CA PHE A 47 -16.37 -7.21 19.86
C PHE A 47 -16.08 -7.94 21.17
N PRO A 48 -14.94 -7.67 21.86
CA PRO A 48 -14.63 -8.28 23.14
C PRO A 48 -15.45 -7.59 24.25
N GLU A 49 -16.31 -8.34 24.93
CA GLU A 49 -17.11 -7.81 26.02
C GLU A 49 -16.34 -7.69 27.34
N LYS A 50 -15.38 -8.59 27.57
CA LYS A 50 -14.64 -8.72 28.83
C LYS A 50 -13.14 -8.80 28.60
N LEU A 51 -12.37 -8.45 29.63
CA LEU A 51 -10.91 -8.49 29.61
C LEU A 51 -10.36 -9.89 29.33
N GLU A 52 -11.02 -10.92 29.89
CA GLU A 52 -10.65 -12.33 29.72
C GLU A 52 -10.89 -12.84 28.29
N GLY A 53 -11.69 -12.14 27.50
CA GLY A 53 -11.93 -12.43 26.09
C GLY A 53 -10.83 -11.88 25.15
N LEU A 54 -9.89 -11.10 25.68
CA LEU A 54 -8.78 -10.59 24.91
C LEU A 54 -7.66 -11.61 24.83
N ASP A 55 -7.04 -11.67 23.69
CA ASP A 55 -5.95 -12.59 23.32
C ASP A 55 -4.55 -12.12 23.76
N VAL A 56 -4.49 -10.96 24.44
CA VAL A 56 -3.28 -10.35 25.00
C VAL A 56 -3.39 -10.25 26.50
N SER A 57 -2.30 -10.43 27.24
CA SER A 57 -2.33 -10.48 28.69
C SER A 57 -2.84 -9.19 29.33
N ALA A 58 -3.66 -9.30 30.37
CA ALA A 58 -4.18 -8.15 31.12
C ALA A 58 -3.06 -7.27 31.72
N GLY A 59 -1.92 -7.88 32.07
CA GLY A 59 -0.73 -7.14 32.55
C GLY A 59 -0.15 -6.23 31.49
N PHE A 60 0.05 -6.76 30.27
CA PHE A 60 0.54 -5.98 29.15
C PHE A 60 -0.43 -4.82 28.78
N LEU A 61 -1.74 -5.09 28.79
CA LEU A 61 -2.75 -4.07 28.50
C LEU A 61 -2.82 -2.99 29.61
N ALA A 62 -2.61 -3.35 30.88
CA ALA A 62 -2.50 -2.39 31.97
C ALA A 62 -1.27 -1.50 31.83
N ASP A 63 -0.12 -2.08 31.47
CA ASP A 63 1.11 -1.34 31.16
C ASP A 63 0.91 -0.37 29.99
N LEU A 64 0.20 -0.80 28.94
CA LEU A 64 -0.15 0.06 27.82
C LEU A 64 -1.12 1.18 28.25
N ALA A 65 -2.11 0.88 29.08
CA ALA A 65 -3.02 1.90 29.64
C ALA A 65 -2.23 2.95 30.45
N LEU A 66 -1.28 2.52 31.30
CA LEU A 66 -0.43 3.43 32.07
C LEU A 66 0.36 4.38 31.16
N LYS A 67 0.86 3.90 30.02
CA LYS A 67 1.56 4.73 29.02
C LYS A 67 0.67 5.78 28.37
N THR A 68 -0.65 5.55 28.32
CA THR A 68 -1.59 6.48 27.70
C THR A 68 -2.06 7.58 28.64
N VAL A 69 -2.00 7.38 29.96
CA VAL A 69 -2.45 8.35 30.98
C VAL A 69 -1.83 9.76 30.80
N PRO A 70 -0.51 9.91 30.62
CA PRO A 70 0.12 11.24 30.52
C PRO A 70 -0.04 11.90 29.15
N LEU A 71 -0.63 11.24 28.16
CA LEU A 71 -0.75 11.78 26.82
C LEU A 71 -1.91 12.79 26.67
N ASP A 72 -2.83 12.82 27.62
CA ASP A 72 -3.97 13.75 27.65
C ASP A 72 -3.94 14.59 28.94
N ALA A 73 -4.11 15.90 28.79
CA ALA A 73 -4.19 16.81 29.92
C ALA A 73 -5.43 16.53 30.82
N GLU A 74 -6.53 16.05 30.22
CA GLU A 74 -7.73 15.59 30.89
C GLU A 74 -7.93 14.09 30.68
N CYS A 75 -7.03 13.28 31.24
CA CYS A 75 -7.08 11.85 31.09
C CYS A 75 -8.36 11.26 31.71
N SER A 76 -9.20 10.64 30.91
CA SER A 76 -10.43 9.99 31.34
C SER A 76 -10.52 8.55 30.85
N THR A 77 -11.40 7.72 31.46
CA THR A 77 -11.66 6.36 30.96
C THR A 77 -12.00 6.39 29.47
N ALA A 78 -12.84 7.34 29.04
CA ALA A 78 -13.25 7.46 27.65
C ALA A 78 -12.08 7.82 26.71
N SER A 79 -11.20 8.75 27.12
CA SER A 79 -10.05 9.13 26.29
C SER A 79 -9.05 7.98 26.13
N ILE A 80 -8.82 7.21 27.20
CA ILE A 80 -7.95 6.03 27.16
C ILE A 80 -8.59 4.92 26.31
N ALA A 81 -9.88 4.63 26.51
CA ALA A 81 -10.64 3.66 25.73
C ALA A 81 -10.57 3.98 24.22
N HIS A 82 -10.76 5.24 23.86
CA HIS A 82 -10.68 5.70 22.49
C HIS A 82 -9.27 5.52 21.91
N ARG A 83 -8.23 5.88 22.67
CA ARG A 83 -6.82 5.77 22.23
C ARG A 83 -6.37 4.32 22.09
N MET A 84 -6.74 3.48 23.06
CA MET A 84 -6.42 2.06 23.05
C MET A 84 -7.34 1.24 22.14
N ARG A 85 -8.41 1.85 21.60
CA ARG A 85 -9.43 1.13 20.80
C ARG A 85 -10.08 -0.02 21.54
N LEU A 86 -10.26 0.10 22.85
CA LEU A 86 -10.93 -0.87 23.72
C LEU A 86 -12.32 -0.39 24.16
N GLY A 87 -13.16 -1.33 24.59
CA GLY A 87 -14.45 -1.02 25.21
C GLY A 87 -14.27 -0.31 26.56
N MET A 88 -15.27 0.53 26.95
CA MET A 88 -15.24 1.29 28.20
C MET A 88 -15.06 0.39 29.42
N LEU A 89 -15.81 -0.72 29.52
CA LEU A 89 -15.75 -1.64 30.66
C LEU A 89 -14.39 -2.32 30.81
N ILE A 90 -13.79 -2.74 29.70
CA ILE A 90 -12.45 -3.32 29.69
C ILE A 90 -11.41 -2.28 30.15
N THR A 91 -11.52 -1.06 29.64
CA THR A 91 -10.60 0.04 30.01
C THR A 91 -10.76 0.40 31.48
N GLU A 92 -11.99 0.46 32.00
CA GLU A 92 -12.25 0.70 33.41
C GLU A 92 -11.61 -0.38 34.29
N ALA A 93 -11.74 -1.68 33.92
CA ALA A 93 -11.12 -2.77 34.67
C ALA A 93 -9.60 -2.66 34.73
N LEU A 94 -8.95 -2.25 33.61
CA LEU A 94 -7.50 -2.00 33.56
C LEU A 94 -7.09 -0.83 34.46
N LEU A 95 -7.86 0.27 34.44
CA LEU A 95 -7.59 1.45 35.26
C LEU A 95 -7.86 1.21 36.76
N GLN A 96 -8.85 0.41 37.11
CA GLN A 96 -9.08 -0.04 38.49
C GLN A 96 -7.89 -0.84 39.00
N ARG A 97 -7.32 -1.74 38.20
CA ARG A 97 -6.10 -2.44 38.53
C ARG A 97 -4.94 -1.50 38.80
N LEU A 98 -4.67 -0.55 37.91
CA LEU A 98 -3.61 0.47 38.08
C LEU A 98 -3.82 1.32 39.33
N THR A 99 -5.08 1.64 39.67
CA THR A 99 -5.46 2.38 40.90
C THR A 99 -5.17 1.52 42.12
N HIS A 100 -5.51 0.23 42.09
CA HIS A 100 -5.24 -0.69 43.21
C HIS A 100 -3.72 -0.86 43.43
N GLU A 101 -2.93 -0.89 42.34
CA GLU A 101 -1.46 -0.93 42.36
C GLU A 101 -0.84 0.44 42.75
N LYS A 102 -1.65 1.48 43.02
CA LYS A 102 -1.24 2.83 43.40
C LYS A 102 -0.33 3.51 42.37
N LEU A 103 -0.55 3.23 41.11
CA LEU A 103 0.16 3.86 40.00
C LEU A 103 -0.55 5.13 39.50
N ILE A 104 -1.90 5.14 39.63
CA ILE A 104 -2.76 6.26 39.26
C ILE A 104 -3.77 6.50 40.39
N GLU A 105 -4.36 7.68 40.40
CA GLU A 105 -5.48 8.02 41.33
C GLU A 105 -6.68 8.61 40.58
N ILE A 106 -7.87 8.45 41.15
CA ILE A 106 -9.08 9.05 40.59
C ILE A 106 -9.18 10.50 41.10
N LYS A 107 -9.25 11.46 40.17
CA LYS A 107 -9.39 12.89 40.46
C LYS A 107 -10.85 13.36 40.48
N GLY A 108 -11.75 12.61 39.84
CA GLY A 108 -13.18 12.96 39.77
C GLY A 108 -13.95 12.04 38.85
N MET A 109 -15.27 12.22 38.83
CA MET A 109 -16.20 11.49 37.98
C MET A 109 -16.71 12.43 36.87
N VAL A 110 -16.72 11.94 35.64
CA VAL A 110 -17.24 12.66 34.45
C VAL A 110 -18.62 12.09 34.06
N GLY A 111 -18.87 10.83 34.39
CA GLY A 111 -20.08 10.12 34.04
C GLY A 111 -20.06 8.68 34.54
N LEU A 112 -21.09 7.90 34.20
CA LEU A 112 -21.17 6.50 34.56
C LEU A 112 -19.97 5.76 33.87
N HIS A 113 -19.18 5.01 34.65
CA HIS A 113 -17.98 4.32 34.21
C HIS A 113 -16.88 5.23 33.58
N ASN A 114 -16.98 6.56 33.77
CA ASN A 114 -16.04 7.52 33.21
C ASN A 114 -15.45 8.41 34.32
N HIS A 115 -14.22 8.07 34.72
CA HIS A 115 -13.48 8.75 35.76
C HIS A 115 -12.30 9.52 35.17
N ARG A 116 -11.89 10.61 35.84
CA ARG A 116 -10.62 11.31 35.55
C ARG A 116 -9.51 10.73 36.40
N TYR A 117 -8.37 10.54 35.80
CA TYR A 117 -7.20 9.95 36.44
C TYR A 117 -6.00 10.89 36.41
N ALA A 118 -5.14 10.73 37.41
CA ALA A 118 -3.82 11.37 37.45
C ALA A 118 -2.76 10.34 37.83
N MET A 119 -1.55 10.56 37.34
CA MET A 119 -0.38 9.75 37.68
C MET A 119 0.07 10.04 39.10
N LEU A 120 0.41 9.02 39.85
CA LEU A 120 1.13 9.10 41.10
C LEU A 120 2.65 8.99 40.89
N ASP A 121 3.48 9.32 41.87
CA ASP A 121 4.94 9.24 41.77
C ASP A 121 5.42 7.84 41.39
N HIS A 122 4.87 6.81 42.03
CA HIS A 122 5.15 5.42 41.64
C HIS A 122 4.73 5.07 40.23
N GLY A 123 3.66 5.70 39.72
CA GLY A 123 3.22 5.56 38.33
C GLY A 123 4.23 6.17 37.36
N TRP A 124 4.79 7.32 37.66
CA TRP A 124 5.85 7.93 36.86
C TRP A 124 7.12 7.08 36.83
N ASP A 125 7.50 6.44 37.97
CA ASP A 125 8.62 5.54 38.01
C ASP A 125 8.39 4.27 37.18
N ALA A 126 7.18 3.69 37.27
CA ALA A 126 6.77 2.56 36.46
C ALA A 126 6.77 2.94 34.97
N LEU A 127 6.19 4.07 34.62
CA LEU A 127 6.17 4.58 33.25
C LEU A 127 7.57 4.71 32.65
N ARG A 128 8.51 5.32 33.37
CA ARG A 128 9.91 5.46 32.90
C ARG A 128 10.52 4.10 32.59
N ARG A 129 10.30 3.10 33.44
CA ARG A 129 10.76 1.72 33.19
C ARG A 129 10.10 1.13 31.93
N LEU A 130 8.76 1.20 31.82
CA LEU A 130 8.04 0.67 30.67
C LEU A 130 8.48 1.31 29.35
N MET A 131 8.63 2.64 29.35
CA MET A 131 9.11 3.39 28.18
C MET A 131 10.56 3.04 27.81
N SER A 132 11.35 2.57 28.77
CA SER A 132 12.72 2.10 28.49
C SER A 132 12.75 0.74 27.78
N PHE A 133 11.68 -0.04 27.81
CA PHE A 133 11.57 -1.32 27.10
C PHE A 133 10.78 -1.19 25.81
N CYS A 134 9.67 -0.47 25.80
CA CYS A 134 8.82 -0.26 24.64
C CYS A 134 8.07 1.08 24.79
N SER A 135 8.27 2.01 23.87
CA SER A 135 7.60 3.32 23.92
C SER A 135 6.24 3.34 23.18
N TYR A 136 5.80 2.21 22.68
CA TYR A 136 4.49 2.13 22.02
C TYR A 136 3.36 2.54 22.96
N ALA A 137 2.58 3.51 22.52
CA ALA A 137 1.36 4.00 23.19
C ALA A 137 0.32 4.31 22.12
N GLY A 138 -0.65 3.43 21.96
CA GLY A 138 -1.64 3.52 20.87
C GLY A 138 -2.70 2.43 20.99
N PRO A 139 -3.37 2.07 19.89
CA PRO A 139 -4.35 0.99 19.89
C PRO A 139 -3.79 -0.28 20.51
N ALA A 140 -4.59 -0.94 21.35
CA ALA A 140 -4.17 -2.20 21.97
C ALA A 140 -3.87 -3.24 20.88
N PRO A 141 -2.73 -3.95 20.95
CA PRO A 141 -2.40 -4.96 19.95
C PRO A 141 -3.28 -6.20 20.09
N VAL A 142 -3.31 -7.00 19.04
CA VAL A 142 -3.84 -8.38 19.08
C VAL A 142 -2.68 -9.37 19.13
N SER A 143 -2.93 -10.63 19.50
CA SER A 143 -1.89 -11.64 19.45
C SER A 143 -1.49 -11.99 18.01
N LEU A 144 -0.26 -12.46 17.82
CA LEU A 144 0.18 -12.97 16.52
C LEU A 144 -0.70 -14.14 16.04
N LYS A 145 -1.20 -14.96 16.98
CA LYS A 145 -2.11 -16.07 16.66
C LYS A 145 -3.41 -15.56 16.05
N SER A 146 -4.09 -14.60 16.71
CA SER A 146 -5.34 -14.02 16.21
C SER A 146 -5.15 -13.32 14.87
N TYR A 147 -4.04 -12.61 14.68
CA TYR A 147 -3.70 -12.03 13.38
C TYR A 147 -3.56 -13.10 12.29
N THR A 148 -2.79 -14.15 12.56
CA THR A 148 -2.55 -15.23 11.59
C THR A 148 -3.84 -15.93 11.20
N GLU A 149 -4.66 -16.29 12.18
CA GLU A 149 -5.96 -16.94 11.94
C GLU A 149 -6.88 -16.05 11.12
N MET A 150 -6.99 -14.78 11.49
CA MET A 150 -7.84 -13.81 10.83
C MET A 150 -7.45 -13.59 9.38
N ILE A 151 -6.18 -13.25 9.10
CA ILE A 151 -5.76 -12.94 7.72
C ILE A 151 -5.85 -14.17 6.82
N THR A 152 -5.47 -15.35 7.34
CA THR A 152 -5.54 -16.61 6.58
C THR A 152 -7.00 -16.96 6.24
N GLN A 153 -7.93 -16.81 7.18
CA GLN A 153 -9.34 -17.07 6.93
C GLN A 153 -9.93 -16.09 5.92
N GLN A 154 -9.63 -14.80 6.05
CA GLN A 154 -10.10 -13.79 5.10
C GLN A 154 -9.63 -14.05 3.68
N VAL A 155 -8.36 -14.43 3.49
CA VAL A 155 -7.83 -14.70 2.15
C VAL A 155 -8.38 -16.01 1.57
N ARG A 156 -8.44 -17.07 2.36
CA ARG A 156 -8.92 -18.40 1.90
C ARG A 156 -10.40 -18.40 1.53
N ASN A 157 -11.20 -17.66 2.28
CA ASN A 157 -12.64 -17.59 2.05
C ASN A 157 -13.04 -16.39 1.18
N ARG A 158 -12.09 -15.67 0.60
CA ARG A 158 -12.38 -14.57 -0.33
C ARG A 158 -13.23 -15.09 -1.49
N PRO A 159 -14.37 -14.44 -1.81
CA PRO A 159 -15.18 -14.84 -2.95
C PRO A 159 -14.36 -14.72 -4.25
N PRO A 160 -14.61 -15.58 -5.24
CA PRO A 160 -13.95 -15.47 -6.52
C PRO A 160 -14.31 -14.13 -7.20
N ALA A 161 -13.34 -13.49 -7.83
CA ALA A 161 -13.62 -12.29 -8.62
C ALA A 161 -14.54 -12.64 -9.79
N SER A 162 -15.61 -11.85 -9.95
CA SER A 162 -16.49 -12.02 -11.12
C SER A 162 -15.77 -11.56 -12.39
N ARG A 163 -16.14 -12.15 -13.55
CA ARG A 163 -15.59 -11.71 -14.84
C ARG A 163 -15.83 -10.22 -15.09
N GLN A 164 -17.01 -9.72 -14.69
CA GLN A 164 -17.35 -8.31 -14.80
C GLN A 164 -16.42 -7.42 -13.95
N ALA A 165 -16.07 -7.84 -12.72
CA ALA A 165 -15.13 -7.09 -11.86
C ALA A 165 -13.72 -7.06 -12.46
N LEU A 166 -13.28 -8.19 -13.03
CA LEU A 166 -11.99 -8.25 -13.73
C LEU A 166 -11.96 -7.32 -14.94
N ASP A 167 -12.99 -7.36 -15.78
CA ASP A 167 -13.10 -6.50 -16.96
C ASP A 167 -13.14 -5.02 -16.56
N GLN A 168 -13.81 -4.68 -15.49
CA GLN A 168 -13.87 -3.31 -14.98
C GLN A 168 -12.52 -2.84 -14.42
N ALA A 169 -11.86 -3.64 -13.59
CA ALA A 169 -10.54 -3.33 -13.05
C ALA A 169 -9.48 -3.16 -14.15
N MET A 170 -9.61 -3.90 -15.23
CA MET A 170 -8.71 -3.87 -16.39
C MET A 170 -9.19 -2.94 -17.50
N SER A 171 -10.31 -2.22 -17.33
CA SER A 171 -10.92 -1.38 -18.38
C SER A 171 -10.00 -0.27 -18.89
N ASN A 172 -9.08 0.21 -18.06
CA ASN A 172 -8.10 1.24 -18.42
C ASN A 172 -6.87 0.66 -19.16
N LEU A 173 -6.77 -0.67 -19.25
CA LEU A 173 -5.69 -1.37 -19.94
C LEU A 173 -6.22 -2.00 -21.23
N ILE A 174 -5.37 -2.04 -22.24
CA ILE A 174 -5.65 -2.80 -23.46
C ILE A 174 -4.82 -4.06 -23.39
N LEU A 175 -5.46 -5.15 -22.99
CA LEU A 175 -4.85 -6.45 -22.78
C LEU A 175 -5.46 -7.48 -23.72
N SER A 176 -4.65 -8.46 -24.16
CA SER A 176 -5.16 -9.62 -24.88
C SER A 176 -6.09 -10.46 -23.98
N ASP A 177 -6.99 -11.24 -24.59
CA ASP A 177 -7.88 -12.13 -23.84
C ASP A 177 -7.08 -13.15 -23.01
N TYR A 178 -5.97 -13.63 -23.53
CA TYR A 178 -5.04 -14.50 -22.81
C TYR A 178 -4.47 -13.80 -21.55
N ALA A 179 -4.03 -12.55 -21.67
CA ALA A 179 -3.52 -11.81 -20.52
C ALA A 179 -4.60 -11.60 -19.45
N LYS A 180 -5.83 -11.26 -19.85
CA LYS A 180 -6.97 -11.13 -18.94
C LYS A 180 -7.31 -12.44 -18.24
N GLU A 181 -7.26 -13.56 -18.96
CA GLU A 181 -7.48 -14.89 -18.38
C GLU A 181 -6.43 -15.22 -17.33
N ILE A 182 -5.13 -15.05 -17.63
CA ILE A 182 -4.05 -15.29 -16.66
C ILE A 182 -4.19 -14.39 -15.44
N LEU A 183 -4.50 -13.11 -15.61
CA LEU A 183 -4.71 -12.18 -14.49
C LEU A 183 -5.92 -12.58 -13.64
N GLY A 184 -7.00 -13.07 -14.27
CA GLY A 184 -8.15 -13.64 -13.58
C GLY A 184 -7.78 -14.87 -12.73
N LEU A 185 -6.95 -15.76 -13.26
CA LEU A 185 -6.44 -16.91 -12.54
C LEU A 185 -5.52 -16.50 -11.37
N VAL A 186 -4.69 -15.47 -11.52
CA VAL A 186 -3.86 -14.91 -10.45
C VAL A 186 -4.75 -14.41 -9.30
N VAL A 187 -5.76 -13.60 -9.61
CA VAL A 187 -6.71 -13.06 -8.61
C VAL A 187 -7.47 -14.18 -7.91
N GLY A 188 -7.95 -15.18 -8.67
CA GLY A 188 -8.74 -16.27 -8.12
C GLY A 188 -7.95 -17.27 -7.29
N SER A 189 -6.67 -17.51 -7.62
CA SER A 189 -5.81 -18.47 -6.91
C SER A 189 -4.97 -17.86 -5.81
N GLY A 190 -4.76 -16.53 -5.80
CA GLY A 190 -3.85 -15.84 -4.91
C GLY A 190 -2.36 -16.19 -5.12
N ARG A 191 -2.01 -16.82 -6.25
CA ARG A 191 -0.63 -17.20 -6.55
C ARG A 191 0.18 -16.03 -7.11
N SER A 192 1.50 -16.14 -7.00
CA SER A 192 2.44 -15.14 -7.53
C SER A 192 2.39 -15.04 -9.06
N LEU A 193 2.73 -13.85 -9.57
CA LEU A 193 2.83 -13.55 -11.00
C LEU A 193 4.25 -13.08 -11.33
N PHE A 194 4.85 -13.70 -12.33
CA PHE A 194 6.08 -13.25 -12.96
C PHE A 194 5.75 -12.51 -14.26
N LEU A 195 5.95 -11.18 -14.25
CA LEU A 195 5.55 -10.28 -15.33
C LEU A 195 6.79 -9.74 -16.02
N THR A 196 7.12 -10.31 -17.18
CA THR A 196 8.29 -9.94 -17.97
C THR A 196 7.91 -8.98 -19.10
N GLY A 197 8.91 -8.40 -19.74
CA GLY A 197 8.74 -7.63 -20.96
C GLY A 197 9.47 -6.29 -20.96
N PRO A 198 9.56 -5.63 -22.12
CA PRO A 198 10.24 -4.36 -22.27
C PRO A 198 9.68 -3.27 -21.35
N SER A 199 10.52 -2.28 -20.98
CA SER A 199 10.09 -1.13 -20.19
C SER A 199 9.06 -0.30 -20.95
N GLY A 200 8.04 0.20 -20.25
CA GLY A 200 7.00 1.04 -20.83
C GLY A 200 5.79 0.28 -21.37
N ASN A 201 5.70 -1.04 -21.22
CA ASN A 201 4.57 -1.85 -21.70
C ASN A 201 3.54 -2.17 -20.61
N GLY A 202 3.41 -1.31 -19.60
CA GLY A 202 2.29 -1.35 -18.66
C GLY A 202 2.40 -2.36 -17.52
N LYS A 203 3.58 -2.96 -17.25
CA LYS A 203 3.76 -3.95 -16.16
C LYS A 203 3.24 -3.44 -14.82
N THR A 204 3.67 -2.27 -14.38
CA THR A 204 3.22 -1.65 -13.12
C THR A 204 1.72 -1.36 -13.13
N ALA A 205 1.17 -0.92 -14.27
CA ALA A 205 -0.27 -0.66 -14.42
C ALA A 205 -1.08 -1.96 -14.33
N THR A 206 -0.57 -3.06 -14.90
CA THR A 206 -1.18 -4.39 -14.79
C THR A 206 -1.21 -4.88 -13.34
N ALA A 207 -0.11 -4.70 -12.59
CA ALA A 207 -0.08 -5.05 -11.16
C ALA A 207 -1.07 -4.23 -10.32
N ARG A 208 -1.28 -2.94 -10.65
CA ARG A 208 -2.32 -2.10 -10.01
C ARG A 208 -3.72 -2.63 -10.31
N ALA A 209 -4.01 -2.99 -11.56
CA ALA A 209 -5.30 -3.54 -11.94
C ALA A 209 -5.62 -4.86 -11.20
N LEU A 210 -4.61 -5.65 -10.82
CA LEU A 210 -4.83 -6.84 -9.98
C LEU A 210 -5.42 -6.49 -8.61
N VAL A 211 -4.96 -5.41 -7.98
CA VAL A 211 -5.51 -4.96 -6.69
C VAL A 211 -6.96 -4.52 -6.83
N ASP A 212 -7.25 -3.73 -7.88
CA ASP A 212 -8.60 -3.25 -8.15
C ASP A 212 -9.57 -4.41 -8.47
N ALA A 213 -9.04 -5.55 -8.93
CA ALA A 213 -9.79 -6.76 -9.20
C ALA A 213 -10.00 -7.65 -7.97
N LEU A 214 -9.25 -7.43 -6.87
CA LEU A 214 -9.42 -8.22 -5.64
C LEU A 214 -10.76 -7.88 -4.98
N PRO A 215 -11.64 -8.86 -4.78
CA PRO A 215 -12.94 -8.61 -4.20
C PRO A 215 -12.86 -8.35 -2.69
N GLY A 216 -13.75 -7.49 -2.23
CA GLY A 216 -13.97 -7.24 -0.81
C GLY A 216 -12.92 -6.34 -0.17
N GLU A 217 -13.09 -6.20 1.12
CA GLU A 217 -12.21 -5.45 2.03
C GLU A 217 -11.67 -6.43 3.05
N ILE A 218 -10.62 -6.06 3.75
CA ILE A 218 -9.98 -6.91 4.75
C ILE A 218 -9.82 -6.18 6.07
N TRP A 219 -9.79 -6.94 7.15
CA TRP A 219 -9.48 -6.45 8.49
C TRP A 219 -8.04 -6.74 8.83
N ILE A 220 -7.31 -5.72 9.26
CA ILE A 220 -5.95 -5.84 9.80
C ILE A 220 -5.89 -5.19 11.17
N PRO A 221 -5.03 -5.64 12.10
CA PRO A 221 -4.89 -4.98 13.39
C PRO A 221 -4.04 -3.72 13.27
N TYR A 222 -4.21 -2.77 14.20
CA TYR A 222 -3.28 -1.64 14.31
C TYR A 222 -1.88 -2.09 14.70
N ALA A 223 -1.79 -3.07 15.59
CA ALA A 223 -0.53 -3.62 16.08
C ALA A 223 -0.72 -5.09 16.51
N ILE A 224 0.40 -5.82 16.53
CA ILE A 224 0.49 -7.21 16.97
C ILE A 224 1.42 -7.27 18.19
N GLU A 225 1.04 -8.05 19.21
CA GLU A 225 1.88 -8.38 20.34
C GLU A 225 2.52 -9.75 20.14
N VAL A 226 3.83 -9.84 20.39
CA VAL A 226 4.60 -11.07 20.41
C VAL A 226 5.62 -11.02 21.54
N ASP A 227 5.47 -11.87 22.56
CA ASP A 227 6.39 -11.95 23.72
C ASP A 227 6.67 -10.60 24.40
N GLY A 228 5.66 -9.80 24.60
CA GLY A 228 5.79 -8.48 25.21
C GLY A 228 6.32 -7.38 24.25
N GLN A 229 6.64 -7.73 23.01
CA GLN A 229 7.06 -6.79 21.96
C GLN A 229 5.87 -6.39 21.09
N VAL A 230 5.91 -5.18 20.58
CA VAL A 230 4.87 -4.66 19.68
C VAL A 230 5.39 -4.53 18.27
N ILE A 231 4.64 -5.05 17.31
CA ILE A 231 4.86 -4.87 15.87
C ILE A 231 3.71 -3.98 15.36
N ARG A 232 4.00 -2.77 14.93
CA ARG A 232 3.02 -1.88 14.32
C ARG A 232 2.69 -2.35 12.91
N MET A 233 1.41 -2.61 12.64
CA MET A 233 0.91 -3.12 11.37
C MET A 233 0.31 -2.03 10.50
N PHE A 234 -0.66 -1.29 11.05
CA PHE A 234 -1.38 -0.28 10.29
C PHE A 234 -0.48 0.91 9.97
N ASP A 235 -0.45 1.26 8.68
CA ASP A 235 0.34 2.35 8.12
C ASP A 235 -0.49 3.06 7.05
N THR A 236 -0.75 4.34 7.22
CA THR A 236 -1.57 5.14 6.30
C THR A 236 -0.97 5.29 4.90
N HIS A 237 0.31 5.03 4.71
CA HIS A 237 0.95 5.03 3.39
C HIS A 237 0.63 3.76 2.60
N SER A 238 0.49 2.63 3.29
CA SER A 238 0.23 1.33 2.67
C SER A 238 -1.24 0.92 2.73
N HIS A 239 -1.99 1.44 3.69
CA HIS A 239 -3.34 0.98 4.02
C HIS A 239 -4.36 2.10 3.87
N LEU A 240 -5.37 1.88 3.03
CA LEU A 240 -6.48 2.80 2.84
C LEU A 240 -7.68 2.33 3.69
N PRO A 241 -7.98 3.00 4.82
CA PRO A 241 -9.07 2.60 5.69
C PRO A 241 -10.43 2.84 5.03
N VAL A 242 -11.36 1.93 5.32
CA VAL A 242 -12.75 2.03 4.87
C VAL A 242 -13.64 2.12 6.11
N PRO A 243 -14.53 3.14 6.20
CA PRO A 243 -15.46 3.24 7.30
C PRO A 243 -16.36 2.01 7.40
N HIS A 244 -16.60 1.52 8.61
CA HIS A 244 -17.61 0.51 8.88
C HIS A 244 -18.83 1.17 9.50
N THR A 245 -20.02 0.77 9.07
CA THR A 245 -21.27 1.39 9.49
C THR A 245 -21.76 0.89 10.84
N ASN A 246 -21.28 -0.26 11.29
CA ASN A 246 -21.66 -0.88 12.55
C ASN A 246 -20.53 -0.78 13.58
N ASP A 247 -20.85 -0.45 14.84
CA ASP A 247 -19.86 -0.30 15.92
C ASP A 247 -19.60 -1.61 16.69
N ASP A 248 -20.28 -2.70 16.33
CA ASP A 248 -20.23 -4.00 16.99
C ASP A 248 -19.06 -4.87 16.51
N TYR A 249 -17.85 -4.30 16.48
CA TYR A 249 -16.64 -5.02 16.12
C TYR A 249 -15.47 -4.68 17.06
N ASP A 250 -14.46 -5.54 17.07
CA ASP A 250 -13.22 -5.29 17.81
C ASP A 250 -12.45 -4.12 17.19
N ARG A 251 -12.48 -2.98 17.85
CA ARG A 251 -11.89 -1.71 17.39
C ARG A 251 -10.37 -1.72 17.32
N ARG A 252 -9.70 -2.76 17.79
CA ARG A 252 -8.26 -2.99 17.61
C ARG A 252 -7.93 -3.32 16.15
N TRP A 253 -8.94 -3.67 15.37
CA TRP A 253 -8.86 -3.94 13.95
C TRP A 253 -9.37 -2.74 13.15
N VAL A 254 -8.81 -2.59 11.95
CA VAL A 254 -9.23 -1.59 10.98
C VAL A 254 -9.55 -2.27 9.65
N ARG A 255 -10.69 -1.91 9.09
CA ARG A 255 -11.13 -2.35 7.77
C ARG A 255 -10.42 -1.54 6.71
N ILE A 256 -9.79 -2.18 5.75
CA ILE A 256 -9.03 -1.54 4.67
C ILE A 256 -9.40 -2.14 3.32
N ARG A 257 -9.14 -1.39 2.24
CA ARG A 257 -9.07 -1.98 0.91
C ARG A 257 -7.86 -2.90 0.82
N PRO A 258 -7.89 -3.96 -0.04
CA PRO A 258 -6.70 -4.77 -0.30
C PRO A 258 -5.50 -3.87 -0.59
N PRO A 259 -4.40 -3.99 0.15
CA PRO A 259 -3.27 -3.08 0.00
C PRO A 259 -2.47 -3.36 -1.28
N LEU A 260 -1.91 -2.30 -1.86
CA LEU A 260 -0.87 -2.38 -2.86
C LEU A 260 0.42 -1.81 -2.27
N VAL A 261 1.39 -2.66 -2.05
CA VAL A 261 2.74 -2.24 -1.67
C VAL A 261 3.64 -2.38 -2.88
N VAL A 262 4.25 -1.27 -3.29
CA VAL A 262 5.16 -1.22 -4.44
C VAL A 262 6.57 -0.99 -3.94
N VAL A 263 7.50 -1.81 -4.39
CA VAL A 263 8.92 -1.69 -4.06
C VAL A 263 9.74 -1.74 -5.34
N GLY A 264 10.71 -0.86 -5.45
CA GLY A 264 11.58 -0.72 -6.63
C GLY A 264 13.06 -0.90 -6.30
N GLY A 265 13.89 -0.08 -6.88
CA GLY A 265 15.35 -0.14 -6.72
C GLY A 265 15.87 0.14 -5.30
N GLU A 266 15.05 0.72 -4.43
CA GLU A 266 15.37 0.98 -3.03
C GLU A 266 15.36 -0.28 -2.15
N LEU A 267 14.74 -1.37 -2.61
CA LEU A 267 14.58 -2.60 -1.84
C LEU A 267 15.94 -3.20 -1.44
N THR A 268 16.04 -3.56 -0.18
CA THR A 268 17.17 -4.29 0.41
C THR A 268 16.67 -5.52 1.15
N LEU A 269 17.52 -6.51 1.38
CA LEU A 269 17.15 -7.67 2.20
C LEU A 269 16.74 -7.26 3.62
N ALA A 270 17.41 -6.25 4.19
CA ALA A 270 17.09 -5.74 5.51
C ALA A 270 15.68 -5.12 5.61
N SER A 271 15.14 -4.57 4.51
CA SER A 271 13.79 -4.00 4.48
C SER A 271 12.69 -5.08 4.48
N LEU A 272 13.06 -6.35 4.31
CA LEU A 272 12.18 -7.52 4.44
C LEU A 272 12.17 -8.10 5.85
N ASP A 273 12.95 -7.58 6.77
CA ASP A 273 12.95 -7.95 8.18
C ASP A 273 12.22 -6.91 9.03
N LEU A 274 11.95 -7.24 10.30
CA LEU A 274 11.34 -6.31 11.25
C LEU A 274 12.25 -5.12 11.48
N ALA A 275 11.76 -3.91 11.21
CA ALA A 275 12.49 -2.69 11.48
C ALA A 275 12.33 -2.31 12.97
N TYR A 276 13.39 -2.47 13.74
CA TYR A 276 13.45 -2.02 15.12
C TYR A 276 14.09 -0.65 15.21
N THR A 277 13.40 0.29 15.82
CA THR A 277 13.93 1.64 16.05
C THR A 277 14.31 1.80 17.52
N GLU A 278 15.59 2.03 17.81
CA GLU A 278 16.09 2.17 19.18
C GLU A 278 15.41 3.31 19.95
N THR A 279 15.01 4.38 19.27
CA THR A 279 14.29 5.51 19.87
C THR A 279 12.84 5.17 20.23
N GLN A 280 12.17 4.38 19.39
CA GLN A 280 10.77 3.98 19.57
C GLN A 280 10.62 2.67 20.33
N ARG A 281 11.62 1.79 20.27
CA ARG A 281 11.67 0.51 21.00
C ARG A 281 10.45 -0.38 20.74
N PHE A 282 9.94 -0.34 19.53
CA PHE A 282 8.98 -1.29 18.99
C PHE A 282 9.28 -1.49 17.50
N TYR A 283 8.64 -2.50 16.90
CA TYR A 283 8.89 -2.87 15.52
C TYR A 283 7.87 -2.27 14.57
N GLU A 284 8.34 -1.95 13.37
CA GLU A 284 7.49 -1.77 12.20
C GLU A 284 7.40 -3.10 11.43
N ALA A 285 6.19 -3.44 11.00
CA ALA A 285 6.00 -4.56 10.10
C ALA A 285 6.70 -4.32 8.75
N PRO A 286 7.42 -5.32 8.21
CA PRO A 286 8.05 -5.19 6.92
C PRO A 286 7.01 -5.16 5.79
N LEU A 287 7.48 -4.78 4.60
CA LEU A 287 6.64 -4.50 3.43
C LEU A 287 5.74 -5.68 3.03
N GLN A 288 6.28 -6.92 3.07
CA GLN A 288 5.52 -8.11 2.73
C GLN A 288 4.42 -8.42 3.76
N VAL A 289 4.61 -8.08 5.02
CA VAL A 289 3.57 -8.25 6.06
C VAL A 289 2.49 -7.19 5.90
N LYS A 290 2.86 -5.95 5.58
CA LYS A 290 1.91 -4.86 5.27
C LYS A 290 1.08 -5.13 4.01
N SER A 291 1.57 -5.95 3.07
CA SER A 291 0.84 -6.30 1.85
C SER A 291 -0.09 -7.50 1.98
N ASN A 292 -0.14 -8.16 3.14
CA ASN A 292 -1.01 -9.31 3.36
C ASN A 292 -2.48 -9.01 3.01
N GLY A 293 -3.10 -9.94 2.30
CA GLY A 293 -4.46 -9.81 1.76
C GLY A 293 -4.59 -8.92 0.53
N GLY A 294 -3.48 -8.36 0.03
CA GLY A 294 -3.41 -7.53 -1.17
C GLY A 294 -2.33 -7.99 -2.15
N VAL A 295 -1.57 -7.02 -2.68
CA VAL A 295 -0.52 -7.26 -3.68
C VAL A 295 0.79 -6.62 -3.23
N LEU A 296 1.88 -7.37 -3.30
CA LEU A 296 3.25 -6.87 -3.23
C LEU A 296 3.82 -6.84 -4.64
N LEU A 297 4.06 -5.66 -5.17
CA LEU A 297 4.72 -5.47 -6.45
C LEU A 297 6.21 -5.19 -6.25
N VAL A 298 7.04 -6.09 -6.75
CA VAL A 298 8.48 -5.89 -6.88
C VAL A 298 8.75 -5.40 -8.29
N ASP A 299 8.89 -4.08 -8.44
CA ASP A 299 9.08 -3.45 -9.74
C ASP A 299 10.56 -3.37 -10.12
N ASP A 300 10.84 -3.48 -11.42
CA ASP A 300 12.20 -3.48 -11.98
C ASP A 300 13.13 -4.51 -11.29
N LEU A 301 12.65 -5.76 -11.08
CA LEU A 301 13.45 -6.84 -10.48
C LEU A 301 14.79 -6.98 -11.22
N GLY A 302 15.88 -6.99 -10.46
CA GLY A 302 17.25 -6.97 -10.94
C GLY A 302 17.93 -5.60 -10.85
N ARG A 303 17.21 -4.55 -10.43
CA ARG A 303 17.74 -3.20 -10.16
C ARG A 303 17.76 -2.81 -8.69
N GLN A 304 17.45 -3.75 -7.82
CA GLN A 304 17.46 -3.55 -6.36
C GLN A 304 18.90 -3.38 -5.84
N ARG A 305 19.03 -2.96 -4.58
CA ARG A 305 20.31 -2.87 -3.88
C ARG A 305 20.85 -4.23 -3.38
N CYS A 306 20.17 -5.31 -3.68
CA CYS A 306 20.59 -6.70 -3.48
C CYS A 306 20.51 -7.44 -4.83
N SER A 307 21.21 -8.56 -4.94
CA SER A 307 21.12 -9.35 -6.17
C SER A 307 19.72 -9.97 -6.32
N ALA A 308 19.27 -10.14 -7.58
CA ALA A 308 17.99 -10.79 -7.84
C ALA A 308 17.95 -12.19 -7.21
N THR A 309 19.03 -12.95 -7.33
CA THR A 309 19.14 -14.31 -6.76
C THR A 309 18.99 -14.32 -5.23
N GLU A 310 19.63 -13.40 -4.50
CA GLU A 310 19.48 -13.33 -3.04
C GLU A 310 18.04 -13.02 -2.64
N LEU A 311 17.41 -12.06 -3.35
CA LEU A 311 16.03 -11.68 -3.12
C LEU A 311 15.07 -12.84 -3.39
N LEU A 312 15.27 -13.55 -4.51
CA LEU A 312 14.46 -14.70 -4.90
C LEU A 312 14.61 -15.85 -3.90
N ASN A 313 15.84 -16.15 -3.48
CA ASN A 313 16.13 -17.17 -2.46
C ASN A 313 15.44 -16.86 -1.11
N ARG A 314 15.37 -15.58 -0.72
CA ARG A 314 14.68 -15.15 0.50
C ARG A 314 13.18 -15.48 0.46
N TRP A 315 12.56 -15.50 -0.73
CA TRP A 315 11.13 -15.75 -0.90
C TRP A 315 10.75 -17.17 -1.32
N ILE A 316 11.70 -18.08 -1.50
CA ILE A 316 11.41 -19.48 -1.82
C ILE A 316 10.42 -20.08 -0.80
N VAL A 317 10.74 -19.97 0.50
CA VAL A 317 9.91 -20.51 1.58
C VAL A 317 8.55 -19.81 1.69
N PRO A 318 8.47 -18.47 1.71
CA PRO A 318 7.20 -17.78 1.74
C PRO A 318 6.27 -18.09 0.57
N LEU A 319 6.80 -18.22 -0.63
CA LEU A 319 6.00 -18.55 -1.82
C LEU A 319 5.46 -19.98 -1.80
N GLU A 320 6.22 -20.92 -1.22
CA GLU A 320 5.84 -22.34 -1.17
C GLU A 320 4.91 -22.65 0.00
N TYR A 321 5.23 -22.15 1.20
CA TYR A 321 4.53 -22.53 2.44
C TYR A 321 3.58 -21.47 2.98
N ARG A 322 3.51 -20.29 2.35
CA ARG A 322 2.69 -19.16 2.81
C ARG A 322 3.04 -18.68 4.22
N ILE A 323 4.29 -18.86 4.62
CA ILE A 323 4.83 -18.47 5.94
C ILE A 323 6.17 -17.77 5.73
N ASP A 324 6.35 -16.63 6.36
CA ASP A 324 7.62 -15.93 6.45
C ASP A 324 8.20 -16.04 7.86
N TYR A 325 9.52 -16.18 7.96
CA TYR A 325 10.25 -16.22 9.22
C TYR A 325 10.96 -14.90 9.45
N LEU A 326 10.52 -14.17 10.47
CA LEU A 326 11.12 -12.90 10.87
C LEU A 326 11.85 -13.07 12.21
N THR A 327 12.85 -12.25 12.46
CA THR A 327 13.67 -12.34 13.66
C THR A 327 13.49 -11.09 14.52
N LEU A 328 13.13 -11.27 15.78
CA LEU A 328 13.11 -10.20 16.77
C LEU A 328 14.55 -9.83 17.18
N SER A 329 14.77 -8.63 17.71
CA SER A 329 16.07 -8.19 18.24
C SER A 329 16.61 -9.09 19.36
N THR A 330 15.73 -9.84 20.02
CA THR A 330 16.09 -10.88 21.01
C THR A 330 16.69 -12.13 20.40
N GLY A 331 16.73 -12.24 19.05
CA GLY A 331 17.15 -13.43 18.32
C GLY A 331 16.04 -14.48 18.14
N LYS A 332 14.86 -14.29 18.73
CA LYS A 332 13.73 -15.20 18.57
C LYS A 332 13.15 -15.08 17.15
N LYS A 333 12.93 -16.22 16.50
CA LYS A 333 12.23 -16.31 15.22
C LYS A 333 10.73 -16.43 15.43
N ILE A 334 9.97 -15.69 14.66
CA ILE A 334 8.51 -15.73 14.63
C ILE A 334 8.03 -16.12 13.23
N GLN A 335 6.89 -16.77 13.16
CA GLN A 335 6.24 -17.16 11.91
C GLN A 335 5.14 -16.14 11.60
N MET A 336 5.27 -15.47 10.48
CA MET A 336 4.27 -14.51 9.98
C MET A 336 3.54 -15.11 8.78
N PRO A 337 2.22 -14.91 8.65
CA PRO A 337 1.49 -15.32 7.46
C PRO A 337 1.97 -14.53 6.23
N PHE A 338 1.98 -15.20 5.07
CA PHE A 338 2.39 -14.63 3.79
C PHE A 338 1.25 -14.80 2.78
N GLU A 339 0.20 -13.98 2.94
CA GLU A 339 -1.11 -14.15 2.30
C GLU A 339 -1.39 -13.05 1.24
N GLN A 340 -0.35 -12.51 0.60
CA GLN A 340 -0.46 -11.58 -0.51
C GLN A 340 -0.16 -12.25 -1.86
N ILE A 341 -0.60 -11.61 -2.93
CA ILE A 341 -0.14 -11.91 -4.29
C ILE A 341 1.18 -11.17 -4.50
N VAL A 342 2.25 -11.90 -4.79
CA VAL A 342 3.52 -11.27 -5.17
C VAL A 342 3.60 -11.15 -6.69
N VAL A 343 3.85 -9.94 -7.19
CA VAL A 343 4.08 -9.66 -8.59
C VAL A 343 5.52 -9.23 -8.77
N PHE A 344 6.29 -10.01 -9.51
CA PHE A 344 7.65 -9.65 -9.93
C PHE A 344 7.59 -9.06 -11.32
N ALA A 345 7.83 -7.76 -11.46
CA ALA A 345 7.90 -7.09 -12.75
C ALA A 345 9.36 -6.86 -13.14
N THR A 346 9.76 -7.30 -14.32
CA THR A 346 11.16 -7.22 -14.75
C THR A 346 11.29 -7.06 -16.27
N ASN A 347 12.43 -6.52 -16.69
CA ASN A 347 12.86 -6.51 -18.08
C ASN A 347 13.82 -7.68 -18.38
N LEU A 348 14.25 -8.43 -17.35
CA LEU A 348 15.09 -9.61 -17.50
C LEU A 348 14.27 -10.73 -18.13
N THR A 349 14.95 -11.58 -18.91
CA THR A 349 14.39 -12.81 -19.42
C THR A 349 14.50 -13.92 -18.38
N GLU A 350 13.75 -15.01 -18.55
CA GLU A 350 13.89 -16.19 -17.68
C GLU A 350 15.32 -16.74 -17.69
N ALA A 351 16.00 -16.65 -18.83
CA ALA A 351 17.40 -17.08 -18.98
C ALA A 351 18.39 -16.18 -18.19
N ASP A 352 18.08 -14.90 -18.02
CA ASP A 352 18.93 -13.98 -17.26
C ASP A 352 18.88 -14.25 -15.74
N LEU A 353 17.83 -14.91 -15.26
CA LEU A 353 17.66 -15.20 -13.84
C LEU A 353 18.32 -16.51 -13.40
N GLU A 354 18.60 -17.43 -14.33
CA GLU A 354 19.28 -18.73 -14.13
C GLU A 354 18.80 -19.57 -12.93
N ASP A 355 17.59 -19.28 -12.39
CA ASP A 355 17.06 -19.91 -11.18
C ASP A 355 15.80 -20.75 -11.47
N GLU A 356 16.02 -21.99 -11.89
CA GLU A 356 14.95 -22.94 -12.17
C GLU A 356 14.12 -23.24 -10.89
N ALA A 357 14.76 -23.25 -9.73
CA ALA A 357 14.09 -23.55 -8.46
C ALA A 357 13.07 -22.44 -8.09
N PHE A 358 13.42 -21.19 -8.32
CA PHE A 358 12.51 -20.07 -8.15
C PHE A 358 11.38 -20.10 -9.18
N MET A 359 11.72 -20.33 -10.45
CA MET A 359 10.73 -20.32 -11.54
C MET A 359 9.65 -21.40 -11.36
N ARG A 360 9.96 -22.54 -10.74
CA ARG A 360 8.96 -23.56 -10.39
C ARG A 360 7.92 -23.09 -9.35
N ARG A 361 8.28 -22.11 -8.53
CA ARG A 361 7.41 -21.56 -7.47
C ARG A 361 6.57 -20.39 -7.94
N MET A 362 6.83 -19.88 -9.14
CA MET A 362 5.98 -18.89 -9.77
C MET A 362 4.65 -19.53 -10.19
N GLY A 363 3.56 -18.97 -9.67
CA GLY A 363 2.22 -19.47 -9.96
C GLY A 363 1.84 -19.27 -11.41
N TYR A 364 2.10 -18.07 -11.92
CA TYR A 364 1.79 -17.69 -13.30
C TYR A 364 2.90 -16.85 -13.90
N ARG A 365 2.99 -16.87 -15.23
CA ARG A 365 3.93 -16.09 -16.02
C ARG A 365 3.19 -15.35 -17.12
N LEU A 366 3.49 -14.09 -17.31
CA LEU A 366 2.91 -13.27 -18.35
C LEU A 366 3.99 -12.38 -18.97
N HIS A 367 4.03 -12.37 -20.29
CA HIS A 367 4.92 -11.49 -21.03
C HIS A 367 4.14 -10.27 -21.54
N ALA A 368 4.57 -9.07 -21.14
CA ALA A 368 4.02 -7.80 -21.62
C ALA A 368 4.70 -7.42 -22.93
N GLU A 369 4.10 -7.87 -24.03
CA GLU A 369 4.62 -7.61 -25.39
C GLU A 369 4.53 -6.13 -25.76
N ALA A 370 5.33 -5.73 -26.76
CA ALA A 370 5.13 -4.44 -27.41
C ALA A 370 3.75 -4.40 -28.10
N PRO A 371 3.05 -3.26 -28.07
CA PRO A 371 1.73 -3.17 -28.68
C PRO A 371 1.79 -3.35 -30.20
N SER A 372 0.81 -4.08 -30.76
CA SER A 372 0.57 -4.10 -32.21
C SER A 372 0.19 -2.71 -32.70
N ALA A 373 0.20 -2.49 -34.01
CA ALA A 373 -0.21 -1.21 -34.59
C ALA A 373 -1.65 -0.83 -34.18
N GLU A 374 -2.55 -1.81 -34.16
CA GLU A 374 -3.95 -1.64 -33.76
C GLU A 374 -4.04 -1.27 -32.26
N THR A 375 -3.33 -2.04 -31.41
CA THR A 375 -3.28 -1.80 -29.96
C THR A 375 -2.68 -0.44 -29.64
N TYR A 376 -1.60 -0.05 -30.31
CA TYR A 376 -0.99 1.27 -30.15
C TYR A 376 -1.95 2.39 -30.54
N THR A 377 -2.65 2.22 -31.66
CA THR A 377 -3.66 3.19 -32.12
C THR A 377 -4.78 3.35 -31.09
N GLU A 378 -5.28 2.23 -30.57
CA GLU A 378 -6.32 2.27 -29.55
C GLU A 378 -5.84 2.97 -28.27
N ILE A 379 -4.62 2.66 -27.78
CA ILE A 379 -4.02 3.33 -26.62
C ILE A 379 -3.93 4.83 -26.86
N PHE A 380 -3.44 5.25 -28.03
CA PHE A 380 -3.27 6.65 -28.38
C PHE A 380 -4.60 7.42 -28.41
N LEU A 381 -5.59 6.87 -29.11
CA LEU A 381 -6.91 7.50 -29.23
C LEU A 381 -7.65 7.54 -27.89
N ARG A 382 -7.57 6.47 -27.09
CA ARG A 382 -8.18 6.40 -25.77
C ARG A 382 -7.54 7.42 -24.82
N TYR A 383 -6.23 7.55 -24.82
CA TYR A 383 -5.53 8.51 -24.01
C TYR A 383 -5.83 9.95 -24.45
N ALA A 384 -5.78 10.25 -25.75
CA ALA A 384 -6.14 11.57 -26.27
C ALA A 384 -7.57 11.97 -25.85
N ARG A 385 -8.53 11.04 -25.97
CA ARG A 385 -9.93 11.26 -25.54
C ARG A 385 -10.04 11.52 -24.04
N SER A 386 -9.30 10.81 -23.21
CA SER A 386 -9.27 11.04 -21.75
C SER A 386 -8.74 12.42 -21.36
N ARG A 387 -7.91 13.01 -22.24
CA ARG A 387 -7.39 14.37 -22.09
C ARG A 387 -8.29 15.43 -22.76
N GLY A 388 -9.44 15.04 -23.29
CA GLY A 388 -10.36 15.95 -24.01
C GLY A 388 -9.84 16.39 -25.38
N ILE A 389 -8.93 15.66 -25.99
CA ILE A 389 -8.28 16.03 -27.25
C ILE A 389 -8.77 15.08 -28.35
N PHE A 390 -9.17 15.67 -29.48
CA PHE A 390 -9.44 14.92 -30.68
C PHE A 390 -8.12 14.50 -31.35
N ALA A 391 -7.99 13.23 -31.66
CA ALA A 391 -6.88 12.65 -32.43
C ALA A 391 -7.45 11.88 -33.62
N ASP A 392 -6.87 12.11 -34.81
CA ASP A 392 -7.22 11.38 -36.02
C ASP A 392 -6.35 10.11 -36.14
N GLU A 393 -6.97 9.00 -36.58
CA GLU A 393 -6.24 7.75 -36.85
C GLU A 393 -5.12 7.93 -37.87
N ASN A 394 -5.30 8.81 -38.88
CA ASN A 394 -4.26 9.13 -39.85
C ASN A 394 -2.99 9.67 -39.19
N LEU A 395 -3.16 10.51 -38.16
CA LEU A 395 -2.03 11.04 -37.40
C LEU A 395 -1.25 9.92 -36.68
N VAL A 396 -1.98 8.95 -36.11
CA VAL A 396 -1.36 7.79 -35.47
C VAL A 396 -0.65 6.89 -36.47
N MET A 397 -1.25 6.70 -37.63
CA MET A 397 -0.62 5.95 -38.74
C MET A 397 0.68 6.59 -39.21
N GLN A 398 0.74 7.93 -39.28
CA GLN A 398 1.98 8.65 -39.58
C GLN A 398 3.06 8.41 -38.52
N LEU A 399 2.68 8.44 -37.23
CA LEU A 399 3.59 8.12 -36.13
C LEU A 399 4.11 6.68 -36.26
N LEU A 400 3.24 5.71 -36.51
CA LEU A 400 3.64 4.29 -36.67
C LEU A 400 4.60 4.10 -37.85
N ARG A 401 4.37 4.78 -38.98
CA ARG A 401 5.32 4.79 -40.11
C ARG A 401 6.66 5.35 -39.69
N LYS A 402 6.67 6.37 -38.85
CA LYS A 402 7.91 6.98 -38.35
C LYS A 402 8.68 6.01 -37.43
N TYR A 403 7.98 5.26 -36.53
CA TYR A 403 8.60 4.18 -35.78
C TYR A 403 9.31 3.17 -36.71
N GLN A 404 8.63 2.74 -37.76
CA GLN A 404 9.17 1.80 -38.73
C GLN A 404 10.39 2.38 -39.46
N THR A 405 10.32 3.64 -39.94
CA THR A 405 11.39 4.32 -40.65
C THR A 405 12.65 4.48 -39.81
N GLU A 406 12.46 4.76 -38.48
CA GLU A 406 13.56 4.92 -37.53
C GLU A 406 13.99 3.57 -36.87
N GLY A 407 13.40 2.43 -37.27
CA GLY A 407 13.67 1.12 -36.68
C GLY A 407 13.37 1.02 -35.21
N ARG A 408 12.38 1.79 -34.69
CA ARG A 408 11.98 1.81 -33.30
C ARG A 408 10.77 0.92 -33.07
N ILE A 409 10.72 0.31 -31.90
CA ILE A 409 9.57 -0.48 -31.46
C ILE A 409 8.67 0.42 -30.62
N PRO A 410 7.36 0.56 -30.98
CA PRO A 410 6.40 1.32 -30.19
C PRO A 410 6.24 0.72 -28.79
N LYS A 411 6.08 1.59 -27.78
CA LYS A 411 5.80 1.18 -26.40
C LYS A 411 4.42 1.66 -25.98
N ALA A 412 3.80 0.95 -25.06
CA ALA A 412 2.47 1.31 -24.56
C ALA A 412 2.45 2.65 -23.79
N CYS A 413 3.58 3.11 -23.25
CA CYS A 413 3.69 4.40 -22.60
C CYS A 413 3.87 5.59 -23.59
N ASP A 414 4.37 5.35 -24.81
CA ASP A 414 4.70 6.40 -25.74
C ASP A 414 3.50 7.31 -26.11
N PRO A 415 2.26 6.80 -26.30
CA PRO A 415 1.10 7.64 -26.55
C PRO A 415 0.89 8.70 -25.49
N ARG A 416 0.94 8.30 -24.20
CA ARG A 416 0.84 9.23 -23.07
C ARG A 416 1.93 10.28 -23.13
N ASP A 417 3.15 9.82 -23.26
CA ASP A 417 4.33 10.68 -23.21
C ASP A 417 4.40 11.67 -24.37
N LEU A 418 3.98 11.27 -25.56
CA LEU A 418 3.89 12.15 -26.73
C LEU A 418 2.76 13.15 -26.62
N ILE A 419 1.58 12.71 -26.18
CA ILE A 419 0.40 13.59 -26.05
C ILE A 419 0.62 14.63 -24.95
N ASP A 420 1.12 14.24 -23.77
CA ASP A 420 1.36 15.19 -22.67
C ASP A 420 2.40 16.26 -23.08
N ARG A 421 3.47 15.88 -23.77
CA ARG A 421 4.45 16.85 -24.28
C ARG A 421 3.89 17.72 -25.39
N ALA A 422 2.96 17.20 -26.21
CA ALA A 422 2.27 18.02 -27.20
C ALA A 422 1.35 19.07 -26.52
N ILE A 423 0.69 18.70 -25.43
CA ILE A 423 -0.07 19.62 -24.58
C ILE A 423 0.84 20.72 -24.03
N ASP A 424 1.98 20.34 -23.46
CA ASP A 424 2.95 21.29 -22.88
C ASP A 424 3.48 22.26 -23.93
N ARG A 425 3.75 21.78 -25.14
CA ARG A 425 4.13 22.64 -26.27
C ARG A 425 3.03 23.64 -26.62
N CYS A 426 1.77 23.20 -26.71
CA CYS A 426 0.64 24.10 -26.99
C CYS A 426 0.51 25.17 -25.89
N ARG A 427 0.66 24.80 -24.63
CA ARG A 427 0.64 25.74 -23.50
C ARG A 427 1.78 26.75 -23.57
N LEU A 428 3.01 26.30 -23.84
CA LEU A 428 4.18 27.18 -24.02
C LEU A 428 3.94 28.23 -25.10
N LEU A 429 3.36 27.81 -26.25
CA LEU A 429 3.08 28.67 -27.38
C LEU A 429 1.78 29.46 -27.22
N ARG A 430 1.05 29.29 -26.10
CA ARG A 430 -0.28 29.92 -25.87
C ARG A 430 -1.27 29.65 -26.99
N GLN A 431 -1.25 28.46 -27.56
CA GLN A 431 -2.12 28.02 -28.64
C GLN A 431 -3.20 27.05 -28.11
N PRO A 432 -4.33 26.93 -28.82
CA PRO A 432 -5.31 25.89 -28.50
C PRO A 432 -4.69 24.50 -28.52
N ILE A 433 -5.09 23.67 -27.54
CA ILE A 433 -4.55 22.29 -27.41
C ILE A 433 -5.10 21.46 -28.59
N LYS A 434 -4.24 21.18 -29.55
CA LYS A 434 -4.53 20.34 -30.72
C LYS A 434 -3.32 19.52 -31.08
N LEU A 435 -3.55 18.26 -31.40
CA LEU A 435 -2.50 17.38 -31.94
C LEU A 435 -2.36 17.68 -33.44
N THR A 436 -1.18 18.11 -33.84
CA THR A 436 -0.83 18.37 -35.23
C THR A 436 0.44 17.64 -35.60
N GLU A 437 0.60 17.25 -36.85
CA GLU A 437 1.81 16.57 -37.35
C GLU A 437 3.08 17.37 -37.02
N GLN A 438 3.10 18.67 -37.28
CA GLN A 438 4.21 19.56 -36.94
C GLN A 438 4.49 19.58 -35.42
N GLY A 439 3.42 19.62 -34.62
CA GLY A 439 3.54 19.60 -33.18
C GLY A 439 4.19 18.31 -32.65
N LEU A 440 3.71 17.19 -33.16
CA LEU A 440 4.23 15.87 -32.79
C LEU A 440 5.65 15.65 -33.31
N GLU A 441 6.03 16.22 -34.47
CA GLU A 441 7.41 16.14 -34.97
C GLU A 441 8.43 16.79 -34.01
N VAL A 442 8.09 17.94 -33.44
CA VAL A 442 8.93 18.64 -32.46
C VAL A 442 9.02 17.80 -31.15
N VAL A 443 7.87 17.30 -30.70
CA VAL A 443 7.78 16.46 -29.50
C VAL A 443 8.57 15.15 -29.69
N TRP A 444 8.44 14.53 -30.84
CA TRP A 444 9.17 13.33 -31.20
C TRP A 444 10.68 13.51 -31.07
N LYS A 445 11.22 14.58 -31.68
CA LYS A 445 12.64 14.89 -31.58
C LYS A 445 13.09 15.16 -30.15
N GLY A 446 12.25 15.81 -29.35
CA GLY A 446 12.52 16.07 -27.94
C GLY A 446 12.45 14.82 -27.07
N TYR A 447 11.59 13.86 -27.42
CA TYR A 447 11.39 12.62 -26.67
C TYR A 447 12.41 11.54 -27.01
N PHE A 448 12.63 11.29 -28.27
CA PHE A 448 13.52 10.23 -28.75
C PHE A 448 14.97 10.69 -29.05
N GLY A 449 15.22 11.99 -29.02
CA GLY A 449 16.49 12.56 -29.51
C GLY A 449 16.54 12.65 -31.05
N LEU A 450 17.56 13.29 -31.57
CA LEU A 450 17.84 13.26 -33.00
C LEU A 450 18.31 11.86 -33.38
N PRO A 451 17.92 11.35 -34.60
CA PRO A 451 18.47 10.09 -35.06
C PRO A 451 20.01 10.20 -35.07
N HIS A 452 20.65 9.20 -34.45
CA HIS A 452 22.10 9.08 -34.60
C HIS A 452 22.41 8.85 -36.10
N THR A 453 22.79 9.91 -36.80
CA THR A 453 23.47 9.76 -38.08
C THR A 453 24.82 9.17 -37.75
N ASP A 454 24.92 7.86 -37.90
CA ASP A 454 26.21 7.18 -37.80
C ASP A 454 27.09 7.73 -38.95
N PRO A 455 28.20 8.43 -38.69
CA PRO A 455 29.00 9.01 -39.74
C PRO A 455 29.88 7.97 -40.45
N LYS A 456 29.59 6.66 -40.23
CA LYS A 456 30.32 5.55 -40.87
C LYS A 456 29.33 4.52 -41.43
N ARG A 457 28.79 4.82 -42.59
CA ARG A 457 28.43 3.87 -43.64
C ARG A 457 28.89 4.42 -44.98
#